data_7508286db8be6862e75eb688567c1aaa
#
_entry.id   7508286db8be6862e75eb688567c1aaa
#
_cell.length_a   1.000
_cell.length_b   1.000
_cell.length_c   1.000
_cell.angle_alpha   90.00
_cell.angle_beta   90.00
_cell.angle_gamma   90.00
#
_symmetry.space_group_name_H-M   'P 1'
#
loop_
_entity.id
_entity.type
_entity.pdbx_description
1 polymer ?
#
loop_
_entity_poly.entity_id
_entity_poly.type
_entity_poly.pdbx_seq_one_letter_code
_entity_poly.pdbx_strand_id
1 'polypeptide(L)'
;MATRRLANKRKGRSRKGVRSRDLDRARGLGQQLLDTIENIIELMEHTQDPVRLKELNVQRVALSNEARRLIDANLDASSAEYRQAVAGLEQASSTVRQAIKGLESIENAILMAAKALELVAKVAAMV
;
A
#
# COMPACT_ATOMS: atom_id res chain seq x y z
N MET A 1 -37.14 -2.80 -19.31
CA MET A 1 -36.76 -3.11 -18.86
C MET A 1 -36.28 -3.45 -18.45
N ALA A 2 -36.12 -3.17 -18.57
CA ALA A 2 -35.57 -3.51 -18.03
C ALA A 2 -34.96 -3.69 -17.66
N THR A 3 -34.79 -3.30 -17.74
CA THR A 3 -34.15 -3.52 -17.16
C THR A 3 -33.62 -3.80 -16.72
N ARG A 4 -33.58 -3.60 -16.94
CA ARG A 4 -33.04 -3.94 -16.32
C ARG A 4 -32.25 -4.17 -16.09
N ARG A 5 -32.18 -3.86 -16.40
CA ARG A 5 -31.49 -4.25 -16.02
C ARG A 5 -30.75 -4.24 -15.69
N LEU A 6 -30.73 -3.83 -15.96
CA LEU A 6 -30.07 -3.96 -15.38
C LEU A 6 -29.53 -4.10 -14.82
N ALA A 7 -29.85 -3.79 -15.02
CA ALA A 7 -29.39 -3.98 -14.17
C ALA A 7 -28.80 -4.41 -13.79
N ASN A 8 -28.80 -4.28 -14.07
CA ASN A 8 -28.28 -4.77 -13.44
C ASN A 8 -27.52 -4.84 -13.28
N LYS A 9 -27.31 -4.37 -13.57
CA LYS A 9 -26.65 -4.64 -13.21
C LYS A 9 -26.19 -4.46 -12.62
N ARG A 10 -26.38 -3.88 -12.85
CA ARG A 10 -26.11 -3.74 -12.05
C ARG A 10 -25.90 -4.19 -11.31
N LYS A 11 -26.04 -4.11 -11.26
CA LYS A 11 -25.86 -4.58 -10.40
C LYS A 11 -25.10 -4.91 -9.60
N GLY A 12 -24.94 -4.72 -9.18
CA GLY A 12 -24.10 -5.25 -8.16
C GLY A 12 -22.86 -4.45 -7.92
N ARG A 13 -22.93 -3.17 -8.07
CA ARG A 13 -21.76 -2.28 -8.02
C ARG A 13 -21.33 -1.93 -6.64
N SER A 14 -22.22 -1.56 -5.77
CA SER A 14 -21.86 -1.21 -4.41
C SER A 14 -21.32 -2.41 -3.68
N ARG A 15 -21.86 -3.57 -3.95
CA ARG A 15 -21.30 -4.78 -3.40
C ARG A 15 -19.89 -5.02 -3.87
N LYS A 16 -19.61 -4.62 -5.07
CA LYS A 16 -18.29 -4.72 -5.61
C LYS A 16 -17.26 -3.97 -4.79
N GLY A 17 -17.62 -2.78 -4.31
CA GLY A 17 -16.72 -2.01 -3.49
C GLY A 17 -16.30 -2.76 -2.24
N VAL A 18 -17.26 -3.36 -1.55
CA VAL A 18 -16.96 -4.14 -0.35
C VAL A 18 -16.17 -5.39 -0.70
N ARG A 19 -16.59 -6.07 -1.74
CA ARG A 19 -15.94 -7.29 -2.17
C ARG A 19 -14.52 -7.02 -2.66
N SER A 20 -14.33 -5.92 -3.36
CA SER A 20 -13.02 -5.50 -3.80
C SER A 20 -12.06 -5.33 -2.63
N ARG A 21 -12.55 -4.71 -1.57
CA ARG A 21 -11.73 -4.48 -0.39
C ARG A 21 -11.33 -5.80 0.26
N ASP A 22 -12.26 -6.74 0.33
CA ASP A 22 -11.97 -8.05 0.90
C ASP A 22 -10.96 -8.80 0.04
N LEU A 23 -11.11 -8.72 -1.28
CA LEU A 23 -10.17 -9.36 -2.19
C LEU A 23 -8.79 -8.72 -2.10
N ASP A 24 -8.73 -7.41 -1.95
CA ASP A 24 -7.47 -6.71 -1.78
C ASP A 24 -6.76 -7.17 -0.52
N ARG A 25 -7.50 -7.42 0.55
CA ARG A 25 -6.90 -7.95 1.77
C ARG A 25 -6.41 -9.37 1.59
N ALA A 26 -7.13 -10.19 0.82
CA ALA A 26 -6.78 -11.59 0.63
C ALA A 26 -5.48 -11.76 -0.14
N ARG A 27 -5.24 -10.89 -1.12
CA ARG A 27 -3.99 -10.90 -1.88
C ARG A 27 -3.18 -9.67 -1.58
N GLY A 28 -3.63 -8.94 -0.60
CA GLY A 28 -3.50 -7.51 -0.49
C GLY A 28 -2.13 -7.02 -0.12
N LEU A 29 -1.34 -7.78 0.65
CA LEU A 29 -0.06 -7.25 1.10
C LEU A 29 0.84 -6.91 -0.08
N GLY A 30 0.92 -7.80 -1.07
CA GLY A 30 1.72 -7.56 -2.26
C GLY A 30 1.24 -6.33 -3.02
N GLN A 31 -0.07 -6.22 -3.21
CA GLN A 31 -0.63 -5.07 -3.93
C GLN A 31 -0.41 -3.78 -3.15
N GLN A 32 -0.58 -3.81 -1.83
CA GLN A 32 -0.34 -2.63 -1.00
C GLN A 32 1.13 -2.21 -1.05
N LEU A 33 2.04 -3.18 -1.08
CA LEU A 33 3.46 -2.88 -1.23
C LEU A 33 3.73 -2.17 -2.55
N LEU A 34 3.19 -2.69 -3.65
CA LEU A 34 3.40 -2.08 -4.96
C LEU A 34 2.81 -0.69 -5.02
N ASP A 35 1.61 -0.50 -4.49
CA ASP A 35 0.96 0.82 -4.47
C ASP A 35 1.79 1.83 -3.67
N THR A 36 2.30 1.40 -2.53
CA THR A 36 3.11 2.27 -1.69
C THR A 36 4.41 2.65 -2.40
N ILE A 37 5.06 1.67 -3.04
CA ILE A 37 6.29 1.92 -3.80
C ILE A 37 6.03 2.93 -4.92
N GLU A 38 4.93 2.76 -5.66
CA GLU A 38 4.59 3.66 -6.75
C GLU A 38 4.33 5.07 -6.25
N ASN A 39 3.63 5.19 -5.11
CA ASN A 39 3.36 6.50 -4.51
C ASN A 39 4.66 7.17 -4.05
N ILE A 40 5.61 6.40 -3.51
CA ILE A 40 6.91 6.94 -3.12
C ILE A 40 7.66 7.43 -4.33
N ILE A 41 7.65 6.68 -5.43
CA ILE A 41 8.31 7.10 -6.67
C ILE A 41 7.72 8.43 -7.16
N GLU A 42 6.40 8.55 -7.11
CA GLU A 42 5.75 9.79 -7.53
C GLU A 42 6.14 10.95 -6.62
N LEU A 43 6.20 10.72 -5.31
CA LEU A 43 6.64 11.76 -4.37
C LEU A 43 8.08 12.18 -4.66
N MET A 44 8.95 11.24 -5.03
CA MET A 44 10.33 11.55 -5.40
C MET A 44 10.38 12.51 -6.57
N GLU A 45 9.46 12.36 -7.53
CA GLU A 45 9.39 13.26 -8.69
C GLU A 45 9.02 14.68 -8.29
N HIS A 46 8.34 14.84 -7.16
CA HIS A 46 7.92 16.15 -6.64
C HIS A 46 8.86 16.68 -5.57
N THR A 47 9.95 15.99 -5.30
CA THR A 47 10.88 16.33 -4.22
C THR A 47 12.18 16.84 -4.81
N GLN A 48 12.64 18.01 -4.35
CA GLN A 48 13.86 18.61 -4.86
C GLN A 48 15.02 18.53 -3.87
N ASP A 49 14.72 18.35 -2.59
CA ASP A 49 15.73 18.26 -1.55
C ASP A 49 16.50 16.95 -1.68
N PRO A 50 17.83 17.00 -1.93
CA PRO A 50 18.62 15.78 -2.12
C PRO A 50 18.59 14.83 -0.92
N VAL A 51 18.54 15.38 0.30
CA VAL A 51 18.48 14.56 1.52
C VAL A 51 17.18 13.76 1.55
N ARG A 52 16.05 14.43 1.27
CA ARG A 52 14.75 13.78 1.25
C ARG A 52 14.64 12.76 0.12
N LEU A 53 15.20 13.10 -1.04
CA LEU A 53 15.22 12.15 -2.15
C LEU A 53 15.96 10.88 -1.79
N LYS A 54 17.09 11.02 -1.11
CA LYS A 54 17.87 9.87 -0.67
C LYS A 54 17.08 9.01 0.30
N GLU A 55 16.43 9.64 1.27
CA GLU A 55 15.63 8.93 2.26
C GLU A 55 14.46 8.19 1.63
N LEU A 56 13.78 8.85 0.70
CA LEU A 56 12.68 8.21 -0.03
C LEU A 56 13.17 7.02 -0.85
N ASN A 57 14.33 7.18 -1.48
CA ASN A 57 14.89 6.09 -2.27
C ASN A 57 15.26 4.89 -1.40
N VAL A 58 15.79 5.13 -0.22
CA VAL A 58 16.09 4.05 0.73
C VAL A 58 14.82 3.28 1.07
N GLN A 59 13.72 3.99 1.35
CA GLN A 59 12.44 3.35 1.65
C GLN A 59 11.92 2.57 0.45
N ARG A 60 12.00 3.15 -0.73
CA ARG A 60 11.55 2.49 -1.96
C ARG A 60 12.29 1.17 -2.18
N VAL A 61 13.61 1.20 -2.06
CA VAL A 61 14.43 -0.01 -2.27
C VAL A 61 14.12 -1.06 -1.23
N ALA A 62 14.00 -0.66 0.04
CA ALA A 62 13.72 -1.59 1.12
C ALA A 62 12.35 -2.25 0.95
N LEU A 63 11.33 -1.47 0.58
CA LEU A 63 10.00 -2.03 0.33
C LEU A 63 10.01 -2.97 -0.88
N SER A 64 10.77 -2.63 -1.93
CA SER A 64 10.90 -3.49 -3.10
C SER A 64 11.55 -4.82 -2.75
N ASN A 65 12.55 -4.79 -1.88
CA ASN A 65 13.21 -6.01 -1.42
C ASN A 65 12.25 -6.91 -0.65
N GLU A 66 11.44 -6.31 0.23
CA GLU A 66 10.43 -7.09 0.96
C GLU A 66 9.37 -7.65 0.01
N ALA A 67 8.98 -6.89 -1.00
CA ALA A 67 8.01 -7.37 -1.98
C ALA A 67 8.55 -8.62 -2.68
N ARG A 68 9.82 -8.63 -3.05
CA ARG A 68 10.44 -9.80 -3.69
C ARG A 68 10.44 -11.00 -2.76
N ARG A 69 10.75 -10.78 -1.49
CA ARG A 69 10.78 -11.86 -0.51
C ARG A 69 9.40 -12.50 -0.32
N LEU A 70 8.35 -11.72 -0.48
CA LEU A 70 6.99 -12.18 -0.19
C LEU A 70 6.24 -12.69 -1.42
N ILE A 71 6.81 -12.53 -2.62
CA ILE A 71 6.07 -12.79 -3.85
C ILE A 71 5.59 -14.25 -3.96
N ASP A 72 6.39 -15.17 -3.48
CA ASP A 72 6.05 -16.61 -3.52
C ASP A 72 5.73 -17.16 -2.14
N ALA A 73 5.62 -16.30 -1.13
CA ALA A 73 5.40 -16.74 0.23
C ALA A 73 3.94 -17.13 0.44
N ASN A 74 3.73 -18.17 1.23
CA ASN A 74 2.39 -18.59 1.62
C ASN A 74 2.00 -17.85 2.89
N LEU A 75 1.36 -16.68 2.73
CA LEU A 75 1.06 -15.79 3.83
C LEU A 75 -0.31 -16.08 4.42
N ASP A 76 -0.39 -16.00 5.73
CA ASP A 76 -1.66 -16.14 6.45
C ASP A 76 -2.30 -14.74 6.58
N ALA A 77 -3.25 -14.47 5.69
CA ALA A 77 -3.93 -13.18 5.66
C ALA A 77 -4.78 -12.91 6.90
N SER A 78 -5.03 -13.94 7.71
CA SER A 78 -5.78 -13.78 8.95
C SER A 78 -4.90 -13.42 10.13
N SER A 79 -3.59 -13.50 10.00
CA SER A 79 -2.69 -13.19 11.11
C SER A 79 -2.73 -11.71 11.46
N ALA A 80 -2.46 -11.40 12.71
CA ALA A 80 -2.42 -10.01 13.17
C ALA A 80 -1.32 -9.23 12.47
N GLU A 81 -0.17 -9.88 12.28
CA GLU A 81 0.97 -9.25 11.62
C GLU A 81 0.66 -8.85 10.19
N TYR A 82 -0.01 -9.75 9.44
CA TYR A 82 -0.42 -9.45 8.08
C TYR A 82 -1.35 -8.24 8.03
N ARG A 83 -2.38 -8.26 8.89
CA ARG A 83 -3.37 -7.17 8.90
C ARG A 83 -2.73 -5.84 9.30
N GLN A 84 -1.82 -5.87 10.26
CA GLN A 84 -1.12 -4.65 10.67
C GLN A 84 -0.25 -4.11 9.55
N ALA A 85 0.41 -4.99 8.81
CA ALA A 85 1.24 -4.57 7.67
C ALA A 85 0.39 -3.93 6.58
N VAL A 86 -0.76 -4.54 6.26
CA VAL A 86 -1.67 -3.97 5.25
C VAL A 86 -2.16 -2.59 5.70
N ALA A 87 -2.59 -2.47 6.95
CA ALA A 87 -3.08 -1.20 7.48
C ALA A 87 -1.98 -0.14 7.48
N GLY A 88 -0.76 -0.54 7.87
CA GLY A 88 0.38 0.38 7.86
C GLY A 88 0.72 0.89 6.48
N LEU A 89 0.68 0.00 5.49
CA LEU A 89 0.94 0.39 4.10
C LEU A 89 -0.16 1.29 3.56
N GLU A 90 -1.42 1.02 3.89
CA GLU A 90 -2.52 1.89 3.48
C GLU A 90 -2.33 3.30 4.05
N GLN A 91 -1.95 3.38 5.31
CA GLN A 91 -1.72 4.66 5.96
C GLN A 91 -0.52 5.38 5.35
N ALA A 92 0.57 4.65 5.09
CA ALA A 92 1.75 5.22 4.45
C ALA A 92 1.42 5.75 3.05
N SER A 93 0.70 4.96 2.26
CA SER A 93 0.27 5.39 0.92
C SER A 93 -0.56 6.66 0.97
N SER A 94 -1.50 6.71 1.92
CA SER A 94 -2.34 7.90 2.08
C SER A 94 -1.50 9.13 2.42
N THR A 95 -0.58 8.98 3.37
CA THR A 95 0.29 10.09 3.79
C THR A 95 1.18 10.54 2.65
N VAL A 96 1.74 9.60 1.89
CA VAL A 96 2.57 9.93 0.73
C VAL A 96 1.76 10.70 -0.31
N ARG A 97 0.53 10.26 -0.59
CA ARG A 97 -0.33 10.98 -1.55
C ARG A 97 -0.66 12.38 -1.07
N GLN A 98 -0.88 12.56 0.24
CA GLN A 98 -1.11 13.89 0.79
C GLN A 98 0.14 14.76 0.65
N ALA A 99 1.32 14.18 0.83
CA ALA A 99 2.57 14.92 0.65
C ALA A 99 2.75 15.36 -0.81
N ILE A 100 2.37 14.51 -1.76
CA ILE A 100 2.42 14.87 -3.18
C ILE A 100 1.55 16.10 -3.45
N LYS A 101 0.41 16.18 -2.78
CA LYS A 101 -0.53 17.30 -2.94
C LYS A 101 -0.15 18.52 -2.11
N GLY A 102 0.92 18.44 -1.34
CA GLY A 102 1.34 19.53 -0.48
C GLY A 102 0.53 19.66 0.81
N LEU A 103 -0.27 18.64 1.13
CA LEU A 103 -1.12 18.66 2.32
C LEU A 103 -0.48 17.96 3.52
N GLU A 104 0.70 17.37 3.32
CA GLU A 104 1.43 16.71 4.38
C GLU A 104 2.92 16.90 4.13
N SER A 105 3.74 16.85 5.21
CA SER A 105 5.19 17.01 5.06
C SER A 105 5.80 15.75 4.47
N ILE A 106 6.87 15.94 3.71
CA ILE A 106 7.64 14.83 3.17
C ILE A 106 8.26 14.03 4.31
N GLU A 107 8.69 14.71 5.36
CA GLU A 107 9.25 14.05 6.54
C GLU A 107 8.28 13.07 7.17
N ASN A 108 7.02 13.47 7.29
CA ASN A 108 6.01 12.59 7.85
C ASN A 108 5.73 11.41 6.93
N ALA A 109 5.74 11.64 5.62
CA ALA A 109 5.58 10.56 4.65
C ALA A 109 6.71 9.54 4.77
N ILE A 110 7.95 10.00 4.93
CA ILE A 110 9.09 9.12 5.14
C ILE A 110 8.93 8.32 6.43
N LEU A 111 8.50 8.97 7.49
CA LEU A 111 8.29 8.32 8.78
C LEU A 111 7.24 7.22 8.69
N MET A 112 6.13 7.50 8.02
CA MET A 112 5.05 6.52 7.86
C MET A 112 5.50 5.35 7.00
N ALA A 113 6.28 5.62 5.95
CA ALA A 113 6.84 4.55 5.13
C ALA A 113 7.78 3.65 5.93
N ALA A 114 8.59 4.25 6.80
CA ALA A 114 9.49 3.49 7.66
C ALA A 114 8.71 2.58 8.62
N LYS A 115 7.63 3.09 9.20
CA LYS A 115 6.79 2.30 10.10
C LYS A 115 6.15 1.13 9.35
N ALA A 116 5.65 1.38 8.16
CA ALA A 116 5.06 0.34 7.34
C ALA A 116 6.09 -0.73 7.00
N LEU A 117 7.31 -0.31 6.69
CA LEU A 117 8.39 -1.24 6.39
C LEU A 117 8.67 -2.17 7.57
N GLU A 118 8.67 -1.64 8.80
CA GLU A 118 8.86 -2.47 9.99
C GLU A 118 7.78 -3.54 10.12
N LEU A 119 6.54 -3.15 9.84
CA LEU A 119 5.41 -4.10 9.92
C LEU A 119 5.52 -5.17 8.84
N VAL A 120 5.92 -4.79 7.64
CA VAL A 120 6.12 -5.74 6.54
C VAL A 120 7.26 -6.69 6.88
N ALA A 121 8.34 -6.18 7.46
CA ALA A 121 9.49 -7.00 7.84
C ALA A 121 9.09 -8.07 8.86
N LYS A 122 8.15 -7.78 9.76
CA LYS A 122 7.65 -8.76 10.71
C LYS A 122 6.93 -9.90 10.00
N VAL A 123 6.14 -9.58 8.97
CA VAL A 123 5.49 -10.61 8.18
C VAL A 123 6.53 -11.46 7.44
N ALA A 124 7.53 -10.80 6.86
CA ALA A 124 8.59 -11.50 6.13
C ALA A 124 9.37 -12.45 7.04
N ALA A 125 9.54 -12.09 8.31
CA ALA A 125 10.25 -12.90 9.27
C ALA A 125 9.47 -14.18 9.65
N MET A 126 8.16 -14.22 9.35
CA MET A 126 7.32 -15.38 9.69
C MET A 126 7.32 -16.45 8.61
N VAL A 127 7.91 -16.22 7.46
CA VAL A 127 7.90 -17.16 6.35
C VAL A 127 9.27 -17.77 6.08
#